data_01aec1e183ef59b2da327db1fd98c2eb
#
_entry.id   01aec1e183ef59b2da327db1fd98c2eb
#
_cell.length_a   1.000
_cell.length_b   1.000
_cell.length_c   1.000
_cell.angle_alpha   90.00
_cell.angle_beta   90.00
_cell.angle_gamma   90.00
#
_symmetry.space_group_name_H-M   'P 1'
#
loop_
_entity.id
_entity.type
_entity.pdbx_description
1 polymer ?
#
loop_
_entity_poly.entity_id
_entity_poly.type
_entity_poly.pdbx_seq_one_letter_code
_entity_poly.pdbx_strand_id
1 'polypeptide(L)'
;MAAVTAKSPPDDVSVELSARRTGMSFQRTRMSADRTLMSIIRTSLSLISFGFTIFQFFQKLRESNVVTSAREPRTFGMALVWMGIGFLVLGILYHVQFMVGLRKTRAAMTHETLIHGESGFPVSITLMAAVALLLIGILAAVYMLS
;
A
#
# COMPACT_ATOMS: atom_id res chain seq x y z
N MET A 1 6.95 -2.78 36.60
CA MET A 1 8.19 -2.02 36.38
C MET A 1 7.93 -0.56 36.73
N ALA A 2 8.72 0.08 37.57
CA ALA A 2 8.50 1.49 37.92
C ALA A 2 8.79 2.36 36.71
N ALA A 3 7.94 3.37 36.45
CA ALA A 3 8.13 4.29 35.35
C ALA A 3 9.41 5.12 35.59
N VAL A 4 10.33 5.11 34.63
CA VAL A 4 11.53 5.96 34.67
C VAL A 4 11.09 7.42 34.53
N THR A 5 11.49 8.26 35.47
CA THR A 5 11.17 9.69 35.51
C THR A 5 12.45 10.52 35.34
N ALA A 6 12.29 11.82 35.10
CA ALA A 6 13.43 12.76 34.97
C ALA A 6 14.34 12.82 36.24
N LYS A 7 13.90 12.24 37.35
CA LYS A 7 14.65 12.13 38.62
C LYS A 7 15.37 10.79 38.80
N SER A 8 15.20 9.85 37.85
CA SER A 8 15.93 8.57 37.87
C SER A 8 17.41 8.76 37.54
N PRO A 9 18.29 7.79 37.89
CA PRO A 9 19.70 7.84 37.51
C PRO A 9 19.91 8.16 36.03
N PRO A 10 20.94 8.94 35.66
CA PRO A 10 21.21 9.37 34.29
C PRO A 10 21.29 8.21 33.29
N ASP A 11 21.85 7.08 33.72
CA ASP A 11 22.00 5.89 32.87
C ASP A 11 20.65 5.26 32.52
N ASP A 12 19.73 5.14 33.48
CA ASP A 12 18.39 4.62 33.27
C ASP A 12 17.59 5.54 32.35
N VAL A 13 17.73 6.86 32.50
CA VAL A 13 17.08 7.85 31.61
C VAL A 13 17.63 7.75 30.20
N SER A 14 18.94 7.56 30.04
CA SER A 14 19.57 7.44 28.72
C SER A 14 19.11 6.18 27.95
N VAL A 15 19.01 5.06 28.67
CA VAL A 15 18.49 3.79 28.11
C VAL A 15 17.03 3.93 27.67
N GLU A 16 16.20 4.50 28.53
CA GLU A 16 14.77 4.74 28.20
C GLU A 16 14.60 5.67 26.99
N LEU A 17 15.38 6.75 26.91
CA LEU A 17 15.35 7.66 25.77
C LEU A 17 15.80 6.96 24.47
N SER A 18 16.79 6.08 24.54
CA SER A 18 17.26 5.27 23.41
C SER A 18 16.18 4.29 22.94
N ALA A 19 15.49 3.62 23.87
CA ALA A 19 14.37 2.74 23.58
C ALA A 19 13.20 3.48 22.90
N ARG A 20 12.86 4.67 23.39
CA ARG A 20 11.82 5.51 22.78
C ARG A 20 12.20 6.01 21.39
N ARG A 21 13.46 6.43 21.17
CA ARG A 21 13.97 6.82 19.85
C ARG A 21 13.85 5.67 18.85
N THR A 22 14.21 4.46 19.26
CA THR A 22 14.09 3.26 18.43
C THR A 22 12.61 2.97 18.10
N GLY A 23 11.72 3.05 19.08
CA GLY A 23 10.28 2.90 18.86
C GLY A 23 9.71 3.91 17.86
N MET A 24 10.12 5.19 17.98
CA MET A 24 9.71 6.23 17.03
C MET A 24 10.29 6.00 15.62
N SER A 25 11.49 5.43 15.50
CA SER A 25 12.09 5.11 14.20
C SER A 25 11.27 4.05 13.45
N PHE A 26 10.77 3.03 14.14
CA PHE A 26 9.85 2.04 13.57
C PHE A 26 8.54 2.66 13.07
N GLN A 27 7.97 3.61 13.82
CA GLN A 27 6.76 4.31 13.38
C GLN A 27 7.01 5.16 12.13
N ARG A 28 8.14 5.88 12.06
CA ARG A 28 8.53 6.65 10.87
C ARG A 28 8.71 5.74 9.65
N THR A 29 9.37 4.61 9.82
CA THR A 29 9.58 3.63 8.77
C THR A 29 8.26 3.06 8.26
N ARG A 30 7.32 2.76 9.15
CA ARG A 30 5.98 2.32 8.80
C ARG A 30 5.22 3.40 8.00
N MET A 31 5.22 4.65 8.48
CA MET A 31 4.58 5.75 7.75
C MET A 31 5.19 5.97 6.37
N SER A 32 6.50 5.76 6.21
CA SER A 32 7.17 5.82 4.92
C SER A 32 6.67 4.71 3.98
N ALA A 33 6.52 3.49 4.48
CA ALA A 33 5.96 2.38 3.69
C ALA A 33 4.50 2.62 3.29
N ASP A 34 3.69 3.18 4.20
CA ASP A 34 2.31 3.56 3.89
C ASP A 34 2.24 4.64 2.80
N ARG A 35 3.15 5.63 2.82
CA ARG A 35 3.26 6.65 1.75
C ARG A 35 3.62 6.04 0.40
N THR A 36 4.54 5.08 0.38
CA THR A 36 4.91 4.37 -0.84
C THR A 36 3.73 3.60 -1.41
N LEU A 37 2.99 2.87 -0.57
CA LEU A 37 1.77 2.18 -1.01
C LEU A 37 0.71 3.15 -1.54
N MET A 38 0.52 4.31 -0.89
CA MET A 38 -0.40 5.36 -1.38
C MET A 38 0.01 5.90 -2.75
N SER A 39 1.30 6.04 -3.02
CA SER A 39 1.80 6.43 -4.35
C SER A 39 1.45 5.38 -5.41
N ILE A 40 1.63 4.10 -5.09
CA ILE A 40 1.28 2.98 -5.96
C ILE A 40 -0.23 2.95 -6.21
N ILE A 41 -1.06 3.10 -5.17
CA ILE A 41 -2.53 3.18 -5.28
C ILE A 41 -2.93 4.29 -6.26
N ARG A 42 -2.36 5.48 -6.14
CA ARG A 42 -2.67 6.62 -7.01
C ARG A 42 -2.31 6.33 -8.47
N THR A 43 -1.13 5.78 -8.72
CA THR A 43 -0.70 5.42 -10.07
C THR A 43 -1.57 4.32 -10.66
N SER A 44 -1.86 3.28 -9.89
CA SER A 44 -2.72 2.18 -10.34
C SER A 44 -4.14 2.63 -10.61
N LEU A 45 -4.71 3.49 -9.75
CA LEU A 45 -6.03 4.08 -9.94
C LEU A 45 -6.09 4.89 -11.25
N SER A 46 -5.05 5.69 -11.53
CA SER A 46 -4.98 6.47 -12.76
C SER A 46 -4.93 5.56 -14.00
N LEU A 47 -4.12 4.51 -13.97
CA LEU A 47 -4.00 3.56 -15.07
C LEU A 47 -5.32 2.80 -15.32
N ILE A 48 -5.95 2.29 -14.26
CA ILE A 48 -7.22 1.55 -14.34
C ILE A 48 -8.33 2.48 -14.86
N SER A 49 -8.46 3.68 -14.28
CA SER A 49 -9.51 4.63 -14.67
C SER A 49 -9.33 5.11 -16.11
N PHE A 50 -8.11 5.44 -16.50
CA PHE A 50 -7.83 5.90 -17.86
C PHE A 50 -8.01 4.77 -18.89
N GLY A 51 -7.51 3.58 -18.57
CA GLY A 51 -7.68 2.41 -19.43
C GLY A 51 -9.14 2.03 -19.62
N PHE A 52 -9.93 2.04 -18.55
CA PHE A 52 -11.37 1.78 -18.61
C PHE A 52 -12.12 2.85 -19.43
N THR A 53 -11.77 4.13 -19.25
CA THR A 53 -12.38 5.23 -20.02
C THR A 53 -12.11 5.09 -21.51
N ILE A 54 -10.87 4.79 -21.92
CA ILE A 54 -10.52 4.54 -23.31
C ILE A 54 -11.35 3.38 -23.86
N PHE A 55 -11.40 2.26 -23.14
CA PHE A 55 -12.15 1.10 -23.55
C PHE A 55 -13.62 1.43 -23.78
N GLN A 56 -14.30 2.06 -22.85
CA GLN A 56 -15.71 2.45 -22.93
C GLN A 56 -15.98 3.44 -24.05
N PHE A 57 -15.10 4.42 -24.25
CA PHE A 57 -15.23 5.42 -25.28
C PHE A 57 -15.21 4.78 -26.68
N PHE A 58 -14.23 3.93 -26.95
CA PHE A 58 -14.13 3.27 -28.26
C PHE A 58 -15.21 2.20 -28.47
N GLN A 59 -15.70 1.58 -27.40
CA GLN A 59 -16.85 0.69 -27.50
C GLN A 59 -18.10 1.43 -27.98
N LYS A 60 -18.41 2.58 -27.39
CA LYS A 60 -19.53 3.42 -27.80
C LYS A 60 -19.42 3.93 -29.24
N LEU A 61 -18.23 4.35 -29.68
CA LEU A 61 -18.00 4.78 -31.06
C LEU A 61 -18.23 3.65 -32.07
N ARG A 62 -17.88 2.43 -31.69
CA ARG A 62 -18.15 1.24 -32.52
C ARG A 62 -19.65 0.95 -32.64
N GLU A 63 -20.39 1.02 -31.54
CA GLU A 63 -21.84 0.83 -31.50
C GLU A 63 -22.57 1.88 -32.36
N SER A 64 -22.02 3.08 -32.44
CA SER A 64 -22.55 4.19 -33.26
C SER A 64 -22.14 4.13 -34.74
N ASN A 65 -21.44 3.09 -35.20
CA ASN A 65 -20.89 2.95 -36.55
C ASN A 65 -19.99 4.10 -37.05
N VAL A 66 -19.45 4.91 -36.12
CA VAL A 66 -18.56 6.04 -36.42
C VAL A 66 -17.14 5.58 -36.75
N VAL A 67 -16.72 4.43 -36.21
CA VAL A 67 -15.36 3.89 -36.41
C VAL A 67 -15.44 2.42 -36.80
N THR A 68 -14.88 2.07 -37.96
CA THR A 68 -14.85 0.71 -38.48
C THR A 68 -13.78 -0.17 -37.81
N SER A 69 -12.72 0.42 -37.22
CA SER A 69 -11.56 -0.27 -36.63
C SER A 69 -11.26 0.29 -35.24
N ALA A 70 -12.01 -0.13 -34.22
CA ALA A 70 -11.76 0.24 -32.82
C ALA A 70 -10.95 -0.82 -32.05
N ARG A 71 -10.32 -1.79 -32.72
CA ARG A 71 -9.67 -2.93 -32.09
C ARG A 71 -8.40 -2.53 -31.34
N GLU A 72 -7.56 -1.71 -31.97
CA GLU A 72 -6.28 -1.28 -31.39
C GLU A 72 -6.43 -0.43 -30.12
N PRO A 73 -7.26 0.65 -30.11
CA PRO A 73 -7.45 1.46 -28.91
C PRO A 73 -8.11 0.69 -27.76
N ARG A 74 -9.01 -0.23 -28.07
CA ARG A 74 -9.64 -1.10 -27.07
C ARG A 74 -8.61 -2.01 -26.39
N THR A 75 -7.72 -2.61 -27.17
CA THR A 75 -6.62 -3.44 -26.66
C THR A 75 -5.67 -2.62 -25.80
N PHE A 76 -5.37 -1.38 -26.20
CA PHE A 76 -4.55 -0.47 -25.42
C PHE A 76 -5.20 -0.12 -24.07
N GLY A 77 -6.50 0.20 -24.04
CA GLY A 77 -7.23 0.45 -22.80
C GLY A 77 -7.20 -0.76 -21.86
N MET A 78 -7.37 -1.97 -22.41
CA MET A 78 -7.28 -3.21 -21.65
C MET A 78 -5.87 -3.44 -21.08
N ALA A 79 -4.83 -3.18 -21.86
CA ALA A 79 -3.44 -3.29 -21.42
C ALA A 79 -3.12 -2.34 -20.24
N LEU A 80 -3.65 -1.11 -20.28
CA LEU A 80 -3.49 -0.15 -19.19
C LEU A 80 -4.16 -0.64 -17.89
N VAL A 81 -5.36 -1.21 -17.99
CA VAL A 81 -6.06 -1.78 -16.82
C VAL A 81 -5.24 -2.93 -16.21
N TRP A 82 -4.76 -3.86 -17.03
CA TRP A 82 -3.92 -4.97 -16.56
C TRP A 82 -2.61 -4.48 -15.94
N MET A 83 -1.99 -3.48 -16.53
CA MET A 83 -0.78 -2.86 -15.96
C MET A 83 -1.08 -2.23 -14.61
N GLY A 84 -2.18 -1.50 -14.46
CA GLY A 84 -2.60 -0.91 -13.19
C GLY A 84 -2.87 -1.96 -12.10
N ILE A 85 -3.55 -3.06 -12.45
CA ILE A 85 -3.76 -4.20 -11.54
C ILE A 85 -2.42 -4.83 -11.15
N GLY A 86 -1.51 -5.05 -12.10
CA GLY A 86 -0.18 -5.60 -11.85
C GLY A 86 0.64 -4.75 -10.88
N PHE A 87 0.68 -3.42 -11.09
CA PHE A 87 1.33 -2.50 -10.16
C PHE A 87 0.75 -2.55 -8.76
N LEU A 88 -0.57 -2.67 -8.64
CA LEU A 88 -1.25 -2.72 -7.36
C LEU A 88 -0.94 -4.02 -6.61
N VAL A 89 -0.94 -5.16 -7.30
CA VAL A 89 -0.57 -6.46 -6.72
C VAL A 89 0.87 -6.42 -6.21
N LEU A 90 1.82 -5.94 -7.02
CA LEU A 90 3.22 -5.80 -6.62
C LEU A 90 3.37 -4.88 -5.41
N GLY A 91 2.65 -3.76 -5.38
CA GLY A 91 2.65 -2.83 -4.26
C GLY A 91 2.14 -3.44 -2.97
N ILE A 92 1.04 -4.20 -3.04
CA ILE A 92 0.47 -4.89 -1.87
C ILE A 92 1.45 -5.96 -1.37
N LEU A 93 2.02 -6.78 -2.26
CA LEU A 93 2.98 -7.82 -1.88
C LEU A 93 4.21 -7.22 -1.21
N TYR A 94 4.80 -6.18 -1.81
CA TYR A 94 5.95 -5.49 -1.23
C TYR A 94 5.63 -4.90 0.15
N HIS A 95 4.49 -4.23 0.29
CA HIS A 95 4.06 -3.64 1.55
C HIS A 95 3.87 -4.68 2.64
N VAL A 96 3.20 -5.81 2.33
CA VAL A 96 2.97 -6.90 3.28
C VAL A 96 4.29 -7.53 3.72
N GLN A 97 5.19 -7.85 2.79
CA GLN A 97 6.50 -8.41 3.10
C GLN A 97 7.32 -7.47 4.00
N PHE A 98 7.32 -6.18 3.67
CA PHE A 98 8.01 -5.17 4.46
C PHE A 98 7.45 -5.06 5.87
N MET A 99 6.12 -5.04 6.02
CA MET A 99 5.47 -4.98 7.33
C MET A 99 5.70 -6.23 8.18
N VAL A 100 5.73 -7.41 7.57
CA VAL A 100 6.06 -8.67 8.26
C VAL A 100 7.52 -8.65 8.74
N GLY A 101 8.45 -8.19 7.91
CA GLY A 101 9.85 -8.01 8.28
C GLY A 101 10.00 -7.06 9.47
N LEU A 102 9.34 -5.90 9.41
CA LEU A 102 9.38 -4.88 10.46
C LEU A 102 8.83 -5.41 11.80
N ARG A 103 7.74 -6.20 11.74
CA ARG A 103 7.17 -6.86 12.93
C ARG A 103 8.13 -7.87 13.55
N LYS A 104 8.81 -8.69 12.74
CA LYS A 104 9.79 -9.67 13.21
C LYS A 104 10.97 -8.99 13.90
N THR A 105 11.55 -7.96 13.30
CA THR A 105 12.66 -7.21 13.88
C THR A 105 12.26 -6.55 15.20
N ARG A 106 11.06 -5.97 15.26
CA ARG A 106 10.54 -5.39 16.49
C ARG A 106 10.32 -6.44 17.57
N ALA A 107 9.74 -7.59 17.23
CA ALA A 107 9.51 -8.68 18.18
C ALA A 107 10.82 -9.20 18.79
N ALA A 108 11.88 -9.33 17.98
CA ALA A 108 13.20 -9.70 18.45
C ALA A 108 13.75 -8.69 19.48
N MET A 109 13.69 -7.38 19.19
CA MET A 109 14.13 -6.33 20.10
C MET A 109 13.28 -6.23 21.37
N THR A 110 12.00 -6.55 21.30
CA THR A 110 11.13 -6.58 22.49
C THR A 110 11.47 -7.78 23.39
N HIS A 111 11.81 -8.93 22.80
CA HIS A 111 12.22 -10.11 23.56
C HIS A 111 13.54 -9.89 24.29
N GLU A 112 14.44 -9.11 23.72
CA GLU A 112 15.72 -8.72 24.34
C GLU A 112 15.59 -7.56 25.36
N THR A 113 14.36 -7.16 25.71
CA THR A 113 14.06 -6.04 26.64
C THR A 113 14.63 -4.68 26.23
N LEU A 114 15.06 -4.54 24.97
CA LEU A 114 15.62 -3.29 24.44
C LEU A 114 14.57 -2.23 24.13
N ILE A 115 13.30 -2.62 24.00
CA ILE A 115 12.19 -1.70 23.68
C ILE A 115 11.00 -2.01 24.59
N HIS A 116 10.54 -1.01 25.33
CA HIS A 116 9.27 -1.03 26.05
C HIS A 116 8.23 -0.33 25.18
N GLY A 117 7.28 -1.07 24.64
CA GLY A 117 6.29 -0.42 23.81
C GLY A 117 5.05 -1.26 23.53
N GLU A 118 3.95 -0.91 24.18
CA GLU A 118 2.61 -1.45 23.99
C GLU A 118 1.85 -0.90 22.76
N SER A 119 2.52 -0.32 21.77
CA SER A 119 1.79 0.15 20.60
C SER A 119 1.44 -1.04 19.68
N GLY A 120 0.20 -1.51 19.77
CA GLY A 120 -0.37 -2.42 18.79
C GLY A 120 -0.17 -1.86 17.37
N PHE A 121 0.13 -2.73 16.40
CA PHE A 121 0.14 -2.34 14.98
C PHE A 121 -1.30 -2.50 14.45
N PRO A 122 -2.11 -1.43 14.40
CA PRO A 122 -3.42 -1.51 13.76
C PRO A 122 -3.25 -1.84 12.28
N VAL A 123 -4.27 -2.48 11.72
CA VAL A 123 -4.31 -2.75 10.28
C VAL A 123 -4.16 -1.42 9.52
N SER A 124 -3.29 -1.39 8.53
CA SER A 124 -3.09 -0.18 7.72
C SER A 124 -4.35 0.10 6.89
N ILE A 125 -4.95 1.28 7.09
CA ILE A 125 -6.09 1.76 6.28
C ILE A 125 -5.68 1.81 4.80
N THR A 126 -4.43 2.14 4.54
CA THR A 126 -3.85 2.17 3.19
C THR A 126 -3.90 0.80 2.53
N LEU A 127 -3.60 -0.27 3.28
CA LEU A 127 -3.69 -1.64 2.78
C LEU A 127 -5.14 -2.03 2.46
N MET A 128 -6.09 -1.65 3.32
CA MET A 128 -7.52 -1.88 3.06
C MET A 128 -7.97 -1.17 1.78
N ALA A 129 -7.58 0.09 1.59
CA ALA A 129 -7.88 0.84 0.37
C ALA A 129 -7.25 0.19 -0.88
N ALA A 130 -6.02 -0.31 -0.78
CA ALA A 130 -5.36 -1.02 -1.87
C ALA A 130 -6.11 -2.29 -2.27
N VAL A 131 -6.54 -3.10 -1.30
CA VAL A 131 -7.31 -4.33 -1.55
C VAL A 131 -8.68 -4.00 -2.16
N ALA A 132 -9.38 -2.99 -1.65
CA ALA A 132 -10.64 -2.53 -2.22
C ALA A 132 -10.48 -2.09 -3.68
N LEU A 133 -9.44 -1.30 -3.98
CA LEU A 133 -9.15 -0.87 -5.35
C LEU A 133 -8.80 -2.06 -6.25
N LEU A 134 -8.08 -3.06 -5.74
CA LEU A 134 -7.76 -4.28 -6.48
C LEU A 134 -9.02 -5.03 -6.88
N LEU A 135 -9.98 -5.18 -5.97
CA LEU A 135 -11.26 -5.82 -6.26
C LEU A 135 -12.05 -5.06 -7.33
N ILE A 136 -12.10 -3.73 -7.23
CA ILE A 136 -12.75 -2.88 -8.25
C ILE A 136 -12.03 -3.01 -9.60
N GLY A 137 -10.70 -3.02 -9.62
CA GLY A 137 -9.92 -3.18 -10.84
C GLY A 137 -10.15 -4.54 -11.52
N ILE A 138 -10.21 -5.62 -10.76
CA ILE A 138 -10.53 -6.96 -11.26
C ILE A 138 -11.96 -6.99 -11.83
N LEU A 139 -12.93 -6.39 -11.14
CA LEU A 139 -14.30 -6.33 -11.60
C LEU A 139 -14.43 -5.55 -12.91
N ALA A 140 -13.72 -4.44 -13.05
CA ALA A 140 -13.61 -3.69 -14.29
C ALA A 140 -12.98 -4.52 -15.42
N ALA A 141 -11.91 -5.26 -15.14
CA ALA A 141 -11.26 -6.13 -16.12
C ALA A 141 -12.18 -7.26 -16.59
N VAL A 142 -12.91 -7.89 -15.68
CA VAL A 142 -13.90 -8.94 -16.01
C VAL A 142 -15.01 -8.37 -16.90
N TYR A 143 -15.54 -7.19 -16.55
CA TYR A 143 -16.54 -6.50 -17.38
C TYR A 143 -16.03 -6.19 -18.81
N MET A 144 -14.76 -5.86 -18.96
CA MET A 144 -14.16 -5.58 -20.28
C MET A 144 -13.95 -6.84 -21.14
N LEU A 145 -13.89 -8.02 -20.51
CA LEU A 145 -13.74 -9.32 -21.19
C LEU A 145 -15.08 -9.95 -21.58
N SER A 146 -16.13 -9.63 -20.85
CA SER A 146 -17.51 -10.06 -21.09
C SER A 146 -18.15 -9.32 -22.27
#